data_bb5fec39bc229171252f3a8ef9a49c53
#
_entry.id   bb5fec39bc229171252f3a8ef9a49c53
#
_cell.length_a   1.000
_cell.length_b   1.000
_cell.length_c   1.000
_cell.angle_alpha   90.00
_cell.angle_beta   90.00
_cell.angle_gamma   90.00
#
_symmetry.space_group_name_H-M   'P 1'
#
loop_
_entity.id
_entity.type
_entity.pdbx_description
1 polymer ?
#
loop_
_entity_poly.entity_id
_entity_poly.type
_entity_poly.pdbx_seq_one_letter_code
_entity_poly.pdbx_strand_id
1 'polypeptide(L)'
;MTTANSRTPEAPAGGAGARVKNWYIVHTYSGFEERVRQNLKQRVEAMGMADSFGDIRIPTETLVEMKGGKRREIQRKFFPGYIIVEMEMSDDAWHLVKNTPKVTGFVGSGKEPTPLTSDEVEQILHRVTSTKEKPKPKHTFEKGEHVRITDGPFTNFTGVVEDINLDRSTLKVMVTIFGRSTPVELEFLQVQKL
;
A
#
# COMPACT_ATOMS: atom_id res chain seq x y z
N MET A 1 8.13 8.62 -70.44
CA MET A 1 8.84 9.52 -69.53
C MET A 1 7.98 9.63 -68.28
N THR A 2 8.48 9.13 -67.24
CA THR A 2 7.79 8.66 -65.99
C THR A 2 7.63 9.80 -65.01
N THR A 3 6.41 10.13 -64.66
CA THR A 3 6.14 11.04 -63.52
C THR A 3 5.81 10.25 -62.26
N ALA A 4 6.73 10.31 -61.33
CA ALA A 4 6.59 9.71 -60.00
C ALA A 4 5.54 10.47 -59.19
N ASN A 5 4.51 9.74 -58.81
CA ASN A 5 3.45 10.19 -57.90
C ASN A 5 3.89 9.91 -56.45
N SER A 6 4.39 10.93 -55.79
CA SER A 6 4.69 10.89 -54.37
C SER A 6 3.38 11.07 -53.56
N ARG A 7 2.77 9.97 -53.18
CA ARG A 7 1.70 9.96 -52.18
C ARG A 7 2.33 10.12 -50.79
N THR A 8 2.14 11.26 -50.22
CA THR A 8 2.26 11.48 -48.77
C THR A 8 1.22 10.63 -48.08
N PRO A 9 1.56 9.80 -47.08
CA PRO A 9 0.55 9.13 -46.30
C PRO A 9 -0.14 10.14 -45.40
N GLU A 10 -1.41 10.34 -45.70
CA GLU A 10 -2.38 11.06 -44.89
C GLU A 10 -2.50 10.35 -43.52
N ALA A 11 -2.22 11.08 -42.45
CA ALA A 11 -2.42 10.63 -41.12
C ALA A 11 -3.92 10.37 -40.87
N PRO A 12 -4.33 9.25 -40.30
CA PRO A 12 -5.74 9.01 -39.99
C PRO A 12 -6.19 9.97 -38.89
N ALA A 13 -7.06 10.88 -39.28
CA ALA A 13 -7.80 11.71 -38.36
C ALA A 13 -8.79 10.85 -37.55
N GLY A 14 -8.75 11.02 -36.23
CA GLY A 14 -9.94 10.85 -35.38
C GLY A 14 -10.37 9.43 -35.07
N GLY A 15 -9.51 8.70 -34.33
CA GLY A 15 -10.03 7.70 -33.39
C GLY A 15 -10.14 8.35 -32.02
N ALA A 16 -11.31 8.23 -31.34
CA ALA A 16 -11.43 8.54 -29.93
C ALA A 16 -10.50 7.58 -29.16
N GLY A 17 -9.21 7.92 -29.14
CA GLY A 17 -8.19 7.18 -28.41
C GLY A 17 -8.61 7.13 -26.96
N ALA A 18 -8.70 5.94 -26.41
CA ALA A 18 -8.87 5.76 -24.98
C ALA A 18 -7.85 6.64 -24.29
N ARG A 19 -8.31 7.67 -23.58
CA ARG A 19 -7.46 8.62 -22.88
C ARG A 19 -6.68 7.83 -21.84
N VAL A 20 -5.36 7.76 -22.04
CA VAL A 20 -4.49 7.00 -21.15
C VAL A 20 -4.32 7.80 -19.86
N LYS A 21 -4.92 7.31 -18.79
CA LYS A 21 -4.73 7.86 -17.46
C LYS A 21 -3.54 7.19 -16.80
N ASN A 22 -2.68 8.01 -16.24
CA ASN A 22 -1.54 7.55 -15.45
C ASN A 22 -1.66 8.01 -14.01
N TRP A 23 -0.92 7.37 -13.14
CA TRP A 23 -0.88 7.72 -11.74
C TRP A 23 0.23 8.72 -11.47
N TYR A 24 -0.09 9.77 -10.71
CA TYR A 24 0.86 10.81 -10.33
C TYR A 24 0.82 11.02 -8.82
N ILE A 25 1.98 11.32 -8.25
CA ILE A 25 2.09 11.69 -6.83
C ILE A 25 1.95 13.20 -6.71
N VAL A 26 1.06 13.64 -5.84
CA VAL A 26 0.84 15.05 -5.53
C VAL A 26 1.20 15.32 -4.09
N HIS A 27 2.06 16.31 -3.86
CA HIS A 27 2.45 16.76 -2.53
C HIS A 27 1.43 17.75 -1.99
N THR A 28 1.00 17.53 -0.76
CA THR A 28 0.04 18.36 -0.03
C THR A 28 0.60 18.73 1.34
N TYR A 29 -0.05 19.61 2.05
CA TYR A 29 0.26 19.82 3.46
C TYR A 29 -0.19 18.61 4.28
N SER A 30 0.67 18.12 5.15
CA SER A 30 0.37 17.00 6.06
C SER A 30 -0.86 17.29 6.91
N GLY A 31 -1.77 16.32 6.97
CA GLY A 31 -3.03 16.42 7.68
C GLY A 31 -4.20 16.95 6.83
N PHE A 32 -3.94 17.49 5.64
CA PHE A 32 -4.97 18.02 4.75
C PHE A 32 -5.27 17.11 3.55
N GLU A 33 -4.71 15.92 3.48
CA GLU A 33 -4.82 15.02 2.34
C GLU A 33 -6.28 14.69 2.01
N GLU A 34 -7.09 14.38 3.01
CA GLU A 34 -8.50 14.08 2.81
C GLU A 34 -9.28 15.30 2.29
N ARG A 35 -8.99 16.47 2.84
CA ARG A 35 -9.61 17.73 2.39
C ARG A 35 -9.20 18.06 0.95
N VAL A 36 -7.94 17.82 0.60
CA VAL A 36 -7.44 17.98 -0.77
C VAL A 36 -8.14 17.02 -1.71
N ARG A 37 -8.30 15.76 -1.32
CA ARG A 37 -9.02 14.76 -2.11
C ARG A 37 -10.45 15.20 -2.42
N GLN A 38 -11.17 15.68 -1.40
CA GLN A 38 -12.55 16.18 -1.57
C GLN A 38 -12.60 17.42 -2.45
N ASN A 39 -11.75 18.41 -2.19
CA ASN A 39 -11.69 19.63 -2.98
C ASN A 39 -11.34 19.37 -4.43
N LEU A 40 -10.41 18.43 -4.67
CA LEU A 40 -10.01 18.05 -6.02
C LEU A 40 -11.16 17.37 -6.76
N LYS A 41 -11.88 16.45 -6.13
CA LYS A 41 -13.09 15.84 -6.72
C LYS A 41 -14.14 16.86 -7.09
N GLN A 42 -14.46 17.77 -6.19
CA GLN A 42 -15.44 18.85 -6.44
C GLN A 42 -15.03 19.75 -7.61
N ARG A 43 -13.73 20.10 -7.69
CA ARG A 43 -13.23 20.93 -8.79
C ARG A 43 -13.26 20.21 -10.13
N VAL A 44 -12.88 18.92 -10.15
CA VAL A 44 -12.95 18.08 -11.34
C VAL A 44 -14.38 18.02 -11.88
N GLU A 45 -15.36 17.82 -11.01
CA GLU A 45 -16.77 17.82 -11.37
C GLU A 45 -17.26 19.20 -11.83
N ALA A 46 -16.91 20.26 -11.11
CA ALA A 46 -17.33 21.63 -11.42
C ALA A 46 -16.77 22.13 -12.76
N MET A 47 -15.58 21.68 -13.14
CA MET A 47 -14.95 22.04 -14.42
C MET A 47 -15.28 21.05 -15.56
N GLY A 48 -16.10 20.04 -15.30
CA GLY A 48 -16.49 19.04 -16.30
C GLY A 48 -15.32 18.15 -16.78
N MET A 49 -14.28 18.01 -15.97
CA MET A 49 -13.07 17.22 -16.29
C MET A 49 -13.11 15.80 -15.72
N ALA A 50 -14.26 15.31 -15.32
CA ALA A 50 -14.41 13.98 -14.74
C ALA A 50 -13.86 12.85 -15.65
N ASP A 51 -13.94 13.03 -16.96
CA ASP A 51 -13.41 12.07 -17.93
C ASP A 51 -11.88 12.02 -17.96
N SER A 52 -11.22 13.13 -17.62
CA SER A 52 -9.75 13.23 -17.57
C SER A 52 -9.15 12.78 -16.25
N PHE A 53 -9.95 12.63 -15.20
CA PHE A 53 -9.54 12.14 -13.90
C PHE A 53 -10.13 10.76 -13.63
N GLY A 54 -9.37 9.93 -12.92
CA GLY A 54 -9.82 8.66 -12.42
C GLY A 54 -9.94 8.68 -10.90
N ASP A 55 -9.29 7.74 -10.25
CA ASP A 55 -9.36 7.61 -8.79
C ASP A 55 -8.31 8.50 -8.08
N ILE A 56 -8.65 8.94 -6.89
CA ILE A 56 -7.76 9.72 -6.04
C ILE A 56 -7.62 8.96 -4.73
N ARG A 57 -6.40 8.51 -4.43
CA ARG A 57 -6.11 7.68 -3.27
C ARG A 57 -5.12 8.35 -2.33
N ILE A 58 -5.32 8.14 -1.05
CA ILE A 58 -4.40 8.53 0.00
C ILE A 58 -3.70 7.25 0.44
N PRO A 59 -2.35 7.15 0.35
CA PRO A 59 -1.63 5.98 0.79
C PRO A 59 -1.69 5.87 2.31
N THR A 60 -2.59 5.01 2.79
CA THR A 60 -2.81 4.72 4.21
C THR A 60 -2.62 3.24 4.47
N GLU A 61 -2.00 2.90 5.57
CA GLU A 61 -1.95 1.53 6.08
C GLU A 61 -2.90 1.39 7.27
N THR A 62 -3.55 0.25 7.35
CA THR A 62 -4.36 -0.09 8.51
C THR A 62 -3.51 -0.90 9.48
N LEU A 63 -3.16 -0.32 10.60
CA LEU A 63 -2.45 -1.01 11.68
C LEU A 63 -3.46 -1.49 12.70
N VAL A 64 -3.23 -2.68 13.22
CA VAL A 64 -4.00 -3.21 14.34
C VAL A 64 -3.20 -3.00 15.62
N GLU A 65 -3.68 -2.13 16.48
CA GLU A 65 -3.09 -1.88 17.79
C GLU A 65 -3.93 -2.53 18.89
N MET A 66 -3.25 -3.17 19.82
CA MET A 66 -3.89 -3.70 21.03
C MET A 66 -3.77 -2.65 22.13
N LYS A 67 -4.87 -2.02 22.49
CA LYS A 67 -4.92 -1.06 23.59
C LYS A 67 -5.96 -1.49 24.63
N GLY A 68 -5.49 -1.75 25.85
CA GLY A 68 -6.38 -2.16 26.94
C GLY A 68 -7.11 -3.50 26.70
N GLY A 69 -6.47 -4.48 26.04
CA GLY A 69 -7.06 -5.77 25.71
C GLY A 69 -8.10 -5.73 24.57
N LYS A 70 -8.33 -4.56 23.98
CA LYS A 70 -9.23 -4.40 22.82
C LYS A 70 -8.42 -4.13 21.56
N ARG A 71 -8.77 -4.87 20.51
CA ARG A 71 -8.23 -4.67 19.19
C ARG A 71 -8.82 -3.40 18.57
N ARG A 72 -7.96 -2.47 18.18
CA ARG A 72 -8.34 -1.25 17.47
C ARG A 72 -7.64 -1.21 16.13
N GLU A 73 -8.38 -0.94 15.08
CA GLU A 73 -7.83 -0.65 13.78
C GLU A 73 -7.52 0.84 13.71
N ILE A 74 -6.26 1.16 13.50
CA ILE A 74 -5.79 2.54 13.33
C ILE A 74 -5.31 2.69 11.89
N GLN A 75 -5.87 3.66 11.19
CA GLN A 75 -5.37 4.04 9.88
C GLN A 75 -4.20 5.00 10.06
N ARG A 76 -3.04 4.57 9.67
CA ARG A 76 -1.83 5.39 9.65
C ARG A 76 -1.53 5.77 8.21
N LYS A 77 -1.23 7.03 7.96
CA LYS A 77 -0.78 7.48 6.65
C LYS A 77 0.63 6.97 6.42
N PHE A 78 0.80 6.22 5.35
CA PHE A 78 2.11 5.65 5.00
C PHE A 78 3.08 6.75 4.55
N PHE A 79 2.57 7.72 3.77
CA PHE A 79 3.30 8.92 3.36
C PHE A 79 2.45 10.16 3.70
N PRO A 80 2.62 10.77 4.90
CA PRO A 80 1.91 12.00 5.24
C PRO A 80 2.28 13.11 4.26
N GLY A 81 1.28 13.84 3.78
CA GLY A 81 1.47 14.93 2.82
C GLY A 81 1.54 14.50 1.36
N TYR A 82 1.18 13.27 1.04
CA TYR A 82 1.12 12.78 -0.35
C TYR A 82 -0.23 12.17 -0.67
N ILE A 83 -0.71 12.42 -1.88
CA ILE A 83 -1.87 11.74 -2.48
C ILE A 83 -1.47 11.19 -3.85
N ILE A 84 -2.14 10.16 -4.29
CA ILE A 84 -1.96 9.56 -5.59
C ILE A 84 -3.21 9.84 -6.42
N VAL A 85 -3.03 10.43 -7.59
CA VAL A 85 -4.10 10.84 -8.50
C VAL A 85 -3.93 10.14 -9.83
N GLU A 86 -4.98 9.47 -10.27
CA GLU A 86 -5.08 8.93 -11.62
C GLU A 86 -5.66 9.99 -12.54
N MET A 87 -4.91 10.39 -13.53
CA MET A 87 -5.34 11.44 -14.45
C MET A 87 -4.65 11.36 -15.81
N GLU A 88 -5.32 11.91 -16.81
CA GLU A 88 -4.68 12.27 -18.08
C GLU A 88 -3.93 13.59 -17.89
N MET A 89 -2.63 13.57 -18.19
CA MET A 89 -1.82 14.78 -18.05
C MET A 89 -2.13 15.75 -19.20
N SER A 90 -2.69 16.87 -18.86
CA SER A 90 -2.93 18.02 -19.71
C SER A 90 -2.63 19.32 -18.96
N ASP A 91 -2.44 20.40 -19.67
CA ASP A 91 -2.18 21.70 -19.05
C ASP A 91 -3.34 22.10 -18.10
N ASP A 92 -4.57 21.87 -18.53
CA ASP A 92 -5.76 22.16 -17.72
C ASP A 92 -5.84 21.29 -16.48
N ALA A 93 -5.59 19.99 -16.61
CA ALA A 93 -5.57 19.05 -15.48
C ALA A 93 -4.43 19.39 -14.50
N TRP A 94 -3.26 19.71 -14.99
CA TRP A 94 -2.11 20.13 -14.19
C TRP A 94 -2.41 21.41 -13.41
N HIS A 95 -2.98 22.45 -14.07
CA HIS A 95 -3.39 23.68 -13.41
C HIS A 95 -4.49 23.47 -12.37
N LEU A 96 -5.46 22.60 -12.66
CA LEU A 96 -6.54 22.28 -11.75
C LEU A 96 -5.99 21.70 -10.44
N VAL A 97 -5.10 20.72 -10.53
CA VAL A 97 -4.48 20.08 -9.36
C VAL A 97 -3.61 21.08 -8.61
N LYS A 98 -2.74 21.82 -9.32
CA LYS A 98 -1.82 22.78 -8.69
C LYS A 98 -2.53 23.91 -7.98
N ASN A 99 -3.64 24.38 -8.52
CA ASN A 99 -4.44 25.46 -7.95
C ASN A 99 -5.44 24.99 -6.89
N THR A 100 -5.46 23.71 -6.57
CA THR A 100 -6.29 23.18 -5.48
C THR A 100 -5.73 23.63 -4.12
N PRO A 101 -6.56 24.16 -3.22
CA PRO A 101 -6.10 24.60 -1.90
C PRO A 101 -5.37 23.48 -1.13
N LYS A 102 -4.25 23.85 -0.50
CA LYS A 102 -3.39 22.94 0.28
C LYS A 102 -2.58 21.93 -0.54
N VAL A 103 -2.59 22.02 -1.86
CA VAL A 103 -1.67 21.33 -2.74
C VAL A 103 -0.40 22.15 -2.89
N THR A 104 0.76 21.51 -2.71
CA THR A 104 2.07 22.12 -2.93
C THR A 104 2.51 21.98 -4.39
N GLY A 105 2.20 20.85 -5.00
CA GLY A 105 2.52 20.57 -6.39
C GLY A 105 2.69 19.07 -6.65
N PHE A 106 3.06 18.75 -7.88
CA PHE A 106 3.39 17.37 -8.25
C PHE A 106 4.79 17.01 -7.78
N VAL A 107 4.99 15.72 -7.46
CA VAL A 107 6.32 15.16 -7.23
C VAL A 107 6.95 14.82 -8.58
N GLY A 108 8.15 15.32 -8.82
CA GLY A 108 8.89 15.13 -10.06
C GLY A 108 9.51 16.43 -10.56
N SER A 109 10.11 16.36 -11.75
CA SER A 109 10.82 17.51 -12.34
C SER A 109 9.85 18.53 -12.94
N GLY A 110 9.67 19.66 -12.28
CA GLY A 110 9.15 20.88 -12.88
C GLY A 110 7.76 20.83 -13.48
N LYS A 111 7.66 21.08 -14.77
CA LYS A 111 6.39 21.18 -15.51
C LYS A 111 5.85 19.81 -15.98
N GLU A 112 6.70 18.82 -16.01
CA GLU A 112 6.34 17.46 -16.44
C GLU A 112 6.49 16.50 -15.26
N PRO A 113 5.41 16.23 -14.52
CA PRO A 113 5.45 15.25 -13.44
C PRO A 113 5.68 13.86 -14.01
N THR A 114 6.52 13.07 -13.34
CA THR A 114 6.80 11.70 -13.72
C THR A 114 5.63 10.80 -13.35
N PRO A 115 5.03 10.09 -14.32
CA PRO A 115 3.99 9.12 -14.00
C PRO A 115 4.58 7.93 -13.25
N LEU A 116 3.80 7.40 -12.31
CA LEU A 116 4.11 6.15 -11.64
C LEU A 116 3.90 4.99 -12.60
N THR A 117 4.79 4.02 -12.56
CA THR A 117 4.58 2.74 -13.24
C THR A 117 3.50 1.93 -12.53
N SER A 118 2.86 1.01 -13.27
CA SER A 118 1.84 0.12 -12.69
C SER A 118 2.37 -0.65 -11.49
N ASP A 119 3.63 -1.09 -11.56
CA ASP A 119 4.29 -1.82 -10.47
C ASP A 119 4.49 -0.97 -9.22
N GLU A 120 4.87 0.29 -9.38
CA GLU A 120 5.02 1.24 -8.27
C GLU A 120 3.67 1.55 -7.62
N VAL A 121 2.64 1.74 -8.43
CA VAL A 121 1.26 1.93 -7.93
C VAL A 121 0.80 0.72 -7.16
N GLU A 122 0.99 -0.48 -7.71
CA GLU A 122 0.65 -1.72 -7.03
C GLU A 122 1.42 -1.88 -5.71
N GLN A 123 2.71 -1.62 -5.69
CA GLN A 123 3.50 -1.67 -4.46
C GLN A 123 2.99 -0.70 -3.40
N ILE A 124 2.64 0.51 -3.78
CA ILE A 124 2.07 1.50 -2.86
C ILE A 124 0.68 1.05 -2.38
N LEU A 125 -0.17 0.56 -3.28
CA LEU A 125 -1.52 0.12 -2.97
C LEU A 125 -1.55 -1.23 -2.25
N HIS A 126 -0.68 -2.18 -2.61
CA HIS A 126 -0.60 -3.48 -1.93
C HIS A 126 -0.03 -3.38 -0.53
N ARG A 127 0.88 -2.45 -0.26
CA ARG A 127 1.27 -2.14 1.12
C ARG A 127 0.08 -1.64 1.93
N VAL A 128 -0.84 -0.92 1.29
CA VAL A 128 -2.11 -0.49 1.90
C VAL A 128 -3.09 -1.67 2.08
N THR A 129 -3.05 -2.66 1.19
CA THR A 129 -3.99 -3.79 1.19
C THR A 129 -3.44 -4.99 1.98
N SER A 130 -2.11 -5.17 1.99
CA SER A 130 -1.48 -6.30 2.70
C SER A 130 -1.59 -6.23 4.22
N THR A 131 -2.02 -5.10 4.76
CA THR A 131 -2.36 -5.02 6.19
C THR A 131 -3.72 -5.69 6.50
N LYS A 132 -4.51 -6.04 5.49
CA LYS A 132 -5.70 -6.91 5.67
C LYS A 132 -5.35 -8.40 5.68
N GLU A 133 -4.28 -8.79 5.05
CA GLU A 133 -3.67 -10.07 5.37
C GLU A 133 -2.82 -9.85 6.62
N LYS A 134 -3.23 -10.48 7.74
CA LYS A 134 -2.33 -10.75 8.85
C LYS A 134 -0.98 -11.08 8.21
N PRO A 135 0.16 -10.50 8.65
CA PRO A 135 1.42 -11.06 8.25
C PRO A 135 1.29 -12.54 8.56
N LYS A 136 1.16 -13.37 7.54
CA LYS A 136 1.35 -14.81 7.72
C LYS A 136 2.74 -14.85 8.32
N PRO A 137 2.87 -15.31 9.56
CA PRO A 137 4.19 -15.43 10.13
C PRO A 137 4.96 -16.25 9.11
N LYS A 138 6.07 -15.72 8.61
CA LYS A 138 6.95 -16.42 7.65
C LYS A 138 7.52 -17.71 8.24
N HIS A 139 7.12 -18.04 9.44
CA HIS A 139 7.44 -19.25 10.15
C HIS A 139 6.17 -20.10 10.24
N THR A 140 6.00 -20.95 9.25
CA THR A 140 5.08 -22.08 9.35
C THR A 140 5.75 -23.09 10.28
N PHE A 141 5.31 -23.08 11.53
CA PHE A 141 5.72 -24.11 12.49
C PHE A 141 4.91 -25.38 12.22
N GLU A 142 5.57 -26.52 12.36
CA GLU A 142 4.92 -27.82 12.24
C GLU A 142 4.92 -28.55 13.60
N LYS A 143 3.94 -29.43 13.80
CA LYS A 143 3.91 -30.27 14.99
C LYS A 143 5.14 -31.18 15.02
N GLY A 144 5.81 -31.22 16.15
CA GLY A 144 7.05 -32.00 16.31
C GLY A 144 8.33 -31.21 15.99
N GLU A 145 8.22 -29.96 15.62
CA GLU A 145 9.36 -29.11 15.29
C GLU A 145 10.06 -28.56 16.54
N HIS A 146 11.39 -28.52 16.50
CA HIS A 146 12.20 -27.95 17.57
C HIS A 146 12.27 -26.44 17.43
N VAL A 147 11.93 -25.75 18.51
CA VAL A 147 11.94 -24.29 18.57
C VAL A 147 12.70 -23.79 19.79
N ARG A 148 13.32 -22.63 19.66
CA ARG A 148 13.94 -21.90 20.75
C ARG A 148 13.07 -20.73 21.16
N ILE A 149 12.88 -20.54 22.44
CA ILE A 149 12.15 -19.40 22.98
C ILE A 149 13.09 -18.20 23.03
N THR A 150 12.71 -17.11 22.36
CA THR A 150 13.51 -15.89 22.25
C THR A 150 13.06 -14.77 23.17
N ASP A 151 11.82 -14.83 23.63
CA ASP A 151 11.25 -13.80 24.50
C ASP A 151 10.33 -14.41 25.57
N GLY A 152 10.22 -13.73 26.71
CA GLY A 152 9.39 -14.13 27.84
C GLY A 152 10.17 -14.82 28.97
N PRO A 153 9.44 -15.37 29.96
CA PRO A 153 10.04 -15.97 31.16
C PRO A 153 10.85 -17.27 30.87
N PHE A 154 10.68 -17.83 29.67
CA PHE A 154 11.36 -19.06 29.23
C PHE A 154 12.40 -18.81 28.15
N THR A 155 12.90 -17.58 28.03
CA THR A 155 13.93 -17.21 27.05
C THR A 155 15.14 -18.14 27.15
N ASN A 156 15.66 -18.54 25.97
CA ASN A 156 16.77 -19.47 25.79
C ASN A 156 16.47 -20.95 26.08
N PHE A 157 15.25 -21.29 26.47
CA PHE A 157 14.85 -22.69 26.52
C PHE A 157 14.48 -23.19 25.13
N THR A 158 14.68 -24.47 24.91
CA THR A 158 14.25 -25.18 23.69
C THR A 158 13.08 -26.09 24.03
N GLY A 159 12.21 -26.25 23.07
CA GLY A 159 11.05 -27.11 23.20
C GLY A 159 10.61 -27.68 21.87
N VAL A 160 9.62 -28.54 21.92
CA VAL A 160 9.03 -29.19 20.74
C VAL A 160 7.59 -28.68 20.61
N VAL A 161 7.20 -28.30 19.41
CA VAL A 161 5.84 -27.87 19.12
C VAL A 161 4.87 -29.05 19.24
N GLU A 162 3.96 -28.99 20.20
CA GLU A 162 2.92 -30.01 20.41
C GLU A 162 1.67 -29.69 19.59
N ASP A 163 1.25 -28.42 19.61
CA ASP A 163 0.06 -27.96 18.90
C ASP A 163 0.21 -26.53 18.41
N ILE A 164 -0.58 -26.19 17.39
CA ILE A 164 -0.53 -24.88 16.74
C ILE A 164 -1.94 -24.31 16.66
N ASN A 165 -2.14 -23.15 17.26
CA ASN A 165 -3.38 -22.41 17.16
C ASN A 165 -3.21 -21.22 16.23
N LEU A 166 -3.65 -21.39 14.99
CA LEU A 166 -3.56 -20.36 13.95
C LEU A 166 -4.48 -19.17 14.20
N ASP A 167 -5.61 -19.39 14.86
CA ASP A 167 -6.60 -18.34 15.12
C ASP A 167 -6.09 -17.32 16.14
N ARG A 168 -5.36 -17.81 17.14
CA ARG A 168 -4.77 -16.98 18.19
C ARG A 168 -3.31 -16.62 17.93
N SER A 169 -2.71 -17.16 16.86
CA SER A 169 -1.27 -17.02 16.57
C SER A 169 -0.38 -17.48 17.74
N THR A 170 -0.76 -18.57 18.39
CA THR A 170 -0.04 -19.17 19.52
C THR A 170 0.38 -20.60 19.21
N LEU A 171 1.49 -20.99 19.83
CA LEU A 171 2.04 -22.36 19.78
C LEU A 171 1.99 -22.95 21.19
N LYS A 172 1.61 -24.21 21.27
CA LYS A 172 1.81 -25.02 22.47
C LYS A 172 3.12 -25.77 22.34
N VAL A 173 4.10 -25.35 23.12
CA VAL A 173 5.46 -25.90 23.06
C VAL A 173 5.72 -26.69 24.33
N MET A 174 6.19 -27.95 24.16
CA MET A 174 6.66 -28.77 25.29
C MET A 174 8.09 -28.39 25.59
N VAL A 175 8.26 -27.64 26.69
CA VAL A 175 9.58 -27.20 27.14
C VAL A 175 10.05 -28.09 28.27
N THR A 176 11.29 -28.59 28.17
CA THR A 176 11.90 -29.37 29.25
C THR A 176 12.54 -28.44 30.27
N ILE A 177 11.90 -28.32 31.44
CA ILE A 177 12.38 -27.51 32.55
C ILE A 177 12.71 -28.44 33.72
N PHE A 178 13.97 -28.44 34.17
CA PHE A 178 14.45 -29.29 35.27
C PHE A 178 14.10 -30.77 35.10
N GLY A 179 14.20 -31.31 33.88
CA GLY A 179 13.92 -32.69 33.57
C GLY A 179 12.44 -33.08 33.48
N ARG A 180 11.54 -32.08 33.51
CA ARG A 180 10.11 -32.26 33.34
C ARG A 180 9.62 -31.53 32.09
N SER A 181 8.88 -32.23 31.24
CA SER A 181 8.25 -31.62 30.07
C SER A 181 6.99 -30.87 30.51
N THR A 182 6.97 -29.58 30.30
CA THR A 182 5.88 -28.69 30.67
C THR A 182 5.32 -28.02 29.41
N PRO A 183 4.01 -28.13 29.15
CA PRO A 183 3.40 -27.42 28.02
C PRO A 183 3.31 -25.92 28.34
N VAL A 184 3.83 -25.10 27.41
CA VAL A 184 3.80 -23.64 27.51
C VAL A 184 3.16 -23.09 26.24
N GLU A 185 2.19 -22.20 26.41
CA GLU A 185 1.59 -21.50 25.29
C GLU A 185 2.35 -20.20 25.02
N LEU A 186 2.90 -20.08 23.81
CA LEU A 186 3.76 -18.97 23.37
C LEU A 186 3.25 -18.40 22.05
N GLU A 187 3.45 -17.11 21.83
CA GLU A 187 3.14 -16.48 20.56
C GLU A 187 4.21 -16.84 19.49
N PHE A 188 3.81 -16.84 18.23
CA PHE A 188 4.73 -17.13 17.12
C PHE A 188 5.96 -16.22 17.10
N LEU A 189 5.83 -15.00 17.63
CA LEU A 189 6.92 -14.03 17.70
C LEU A 189 7.92 -14.32 18.83
N GLN A 190 7.53 -15.13 19.82
CA GLN A 190 8.36 -15.46 20.97
C GLN A 190 9.23 -16.70 20.76
N VAL A 191 9.06 -17.36 19.63
CA VAL A 191 9.79 -18.60 19.31
C VAL A 191 10.48 -18.49 17.96
N GLN A 192 11.65 -19.12 17.87
CA GLN A 192 12.42 -19.20 16.65
C GLN A 192 12.69 -20.68 16.32
N LYS A 193 12.54 -21.03 15.07
CA LYS A 193 12.90 -22.35 14.54
C LYS A 193 14.40 -22.60 14.68
N LEU A 194 14.76 -23.79 15.13
CA LEU A 194 16.14 -24.26 15.23
C LEU A 194 16.62 -24.84 13.92
#